data_64998afd838a36be4ee1b0b8ce910dbe
#
_entry.id   64998afd838a36be4ee1b0b8ce910dbe
#
_cell.length_a   1.000
_cell.length_b   1.000
_cell.length_c   1.000
_cell.angle_alpha   90.00
_cell.angle_beta   90.00
_cell.angle_gamma   90.00
#
_symmetry.space_group_name_H-M   'P 1'
#
loop_
_entity.id
_entity.type
_entity.pdbx_description
1 polymer ?
#
loop_
_entity_poly.entity_id
_entity_poly.type
_entity_poly.pdbx_seq_one_letter_code
_entity_poly.pdbx_strand_id
1 'polypeptide(L)'
;MSMDKTSLSKNNKYKKAVLWWLLCLIGLFILFVCIYFLAWGMMMQPKPNNQPVHSIREKQFFSDLEGKEGWTGADRYIYNVDKEGKSLFQNQIRLDKNYAYTFTIEIEDSSTFYSLPANVEDTIALHLYNYVLEKSPKLQKIVVVFSYEEILNERASMGHGLTAEYEIRGKKLVKLKRVKE
;
A
#
# COMPACT_ATOMS: atom_id res chain seq x y z
N MET A 1 -3.74 33.51 -75.08
CA MET A 1 -3.10 33.43 -73.77
C MET A 1 -3.59 32.13 -73.11
N SER A 2 -2.84 31.04 -73.33
CA SER A 2 -3.22 29.72 -72.83
C SER A 2 -2.62 29.53 -71.47
N MET A 3 -3.45 29.62 -70.42
CA MET A 3 -3.03 29.32 -69.03
C MET A 3 -2.74 27.81 -68.90
N ASP A 4 -1.54 27.54 -68.42
CA ASP A 4 -0.98 26.20 -68.31
C ASP A 4 -1.74 25.35 -67.28
N LYS A 5 -2.63 24.47 -67.76
CA LYS A 5 -3.44 23.52 -66.97
C LYS A 5 -2.59 22.46 -66.27
N THR A 6 -1.31 22.33 -66.60
CA THR A 6 -0.37 21.36 -66.05
C THR A 6 0.18 21.77 -64.71
N SER A 7 0.33 23.06 -64.40
CA SER A 7 0.83 23.56 -63.10
C SER A 7 -0.25 23.41 -61.99
N LEU A 8 -1.51 23.59 -62.30
CA LEU A 8 -2.64 23.43 -61.34
C LEU A 8 -2.84 21.98 -60.92
N SER A 9 -2.63 21.02 -61.82
CA SER A 9 -2.77 19.59 -61.53
C SER A 9 -1.66 19.05 -60.62
N LYS A 10 -0.43 19.52 -60.77
CA LYS A 10 0.73 19.17 -59.91
C LYS A 10 0.53 19.67 -58.49
N ASN A 11 0.07 20.92 -58.33
CA ASN A 11 -0.12 21.54 -57.03
C ASN A 11 -1.21 20.82 -56.20
N ASN A 12 -2.24 20.28 -56.83
CA ASN A 12 -3.30 19.50 -56.18
C ASN A 12 -2.82 18.12 -55.71
N LYS A 13 -1.91 17.46 -56.44
CA LYS A 13 -1.32 16.17 -56.02
C LYS A 13 -0.42 16.34 -54.79
N TYR A 14 0.41 17.39 -54.73
CA TYR A 14 1.23 17.70 -53.58
C TYR A 14 0.38 18.02 -52.34
N LYS A 15 -0.68 18.80 -52.47
CA LYS A 15 -1.59 19.10 -51.34
C LYS A 15 -2.26 17.86 -50.78
N LYS A 16 -2.70 16.93 -51.65
CA LYS A 16 -3.26 15.63 -51.21
C LYS A 16 -2.20 14.77 -50.52
N ALA A 17 -0.98 14.68 -51.04
CA ALA A 17 0.11 13.92 -50.41
C ALA A 17 0.47 14.47 -49.01
N VAL A 18 0.61 15.79 -48.90
CA VAL A 18 0.85 16.44 -47.61
C VAL A 18 -0.29 16.18 -46.62
N LEU A 19 -1.55 16.24 -47.07
CA LEU A 19 -2.69 15.95 -46.20
C LEU A 19 -2.66 14.51 -45.70
N TRP A 20 -2.35 13.52 -46.58
CA TRP A 20 -2.20 12.13 -46.19
C TRP A 20 -1.07 11.90 -45.17
N TRP A 21 0.08 12.57 -45.34
CA TRP A 21 1.17 12.52 -44.40
C TRP A 21 0.78 13.10 -43.04
N LEU A 22 0.06 14.20 -43.01
CA LEU A 22 -0.44 14.82 -41.80
C LEU A 22 -1.42 13.89 -41.06
N LEU A 23 -2.34 13.24 -41.78
CA LEU A 23 -3.27 12.28 -41.22
C LEU A 23 -2.56 11.05 -40.65
N CYS A 24 -1.52 10.54 -41.33
CA CYS A 24 -0.69 9.46 -40.79
C CYS A 24 0.05 9.85 -39.51
N LEU A 25 0.61 11.06 -39.44
CA LEU A 25 1.27 11.56 -38.23
C LEU A 25 0.31 11.72 -37.05
N ILE A 26 -0.90 12.24 -37.30
CA ILE A 26 -1.94 12.35 -36.27
C ILE A 26 -2.36 10.95 -35.80
N GLY A 27 -2.56 10.01 -36.70
CA GLY A 27 -2.89 8.62 -36.35
C GLY A 27 -1.81 7.95 -35.50
N LEU A 28 -0.53 8.13 -35.85
CA LEU A 28 0.61 7.65 -35.06
C LEU A 28 0.66 8.29 -33.66
N PHE A 29 0.41 9.58 -33.58
CA PHE A 29 0.37 10.29 -32.29
C PHE A 29 -0.75 9.76 -31.38
N ILE A 30 -1.97 9.59 -31.93
CA ILE A 30 -3.10 9.03 -31.18
C ILE A 30 -2.77 7.60 -30.70
N LEU A 31 -2.19 6.78 -31.57
CA LEU A 31 -1.77 5.43 -31.21
C LEU A 31 -0.75 5.43 -30.06
N PHE A 32 0.24 6.31 -30.12
CA PHE A 32 1.25 6.45 -29.07
C PHE A 32 0.62 6.88 -27.73
N VAL A 33 -0.31 7.84 -27.75
CA VAL A 33 -1.05 8.29 -26.57
C VAL A 33 -1.89 7.15 -25.99
N CYS A 34 -2.59 6.38 -26.83
CA CYS A 34 -3.34 5.21 -26.37
C CYS A 34 -2.45 4.15 -25.71
N ILE A 35 -1.31 3.82 -26.31
CA ILE A 35 -0.34 2.87 -25.74
C ILE A 35 0.19 3.38 -24.40
N TYR A 36 0.51 4.68 -24.30
CA TYR A 36 0.98 5.31 -23.07
C TYR A 36 -0.06 5.18 -21.95
N PHE A 37 -1.34 5.51 -22.22
CA PHE A 37 -2.41 5.39 -21.22
C PHE A 37 -2.69 3.94 -20.83
N LEU A 38 -2.62 3.00 -21.77
CA LEU A 38 -2.77 1.57 -21.47
C LEU A 38 -1.61 1.07 -20.58
N ALA A 39 -0.38 1.44 -20.89
CA ALA A 39 0.78 1.07 -20.09
C ALA A 39 0.69 1.68 -18.69
N TRP A 40 0.28 2.95 -18.58
CA TRP A 40 0.08 3.63 -17.29
C TRP A 40 -1.05 3.01 -16.48
N GLY A 41 -2.19 2.68 -17.10
CA GLY A 41 -3.30 1.97 -16.46
C GLY A 41 -2.89 0.58 -15.94
N MET A 42 -2.05 -0.16 -16.68
CA MET A 42 -1.53 -1.45 -16.21
C MET A 42 -0.54 -1.30 -15.03
N MET A 43 0.23 -0.20 -14.98
CA MET A 43 1.12 0.08 -13.83
C MET A 43 0.36 0.52 -12.59
N MET A 44 -0.83 1.11 -12.75
CA MET A 44 -1.69 1.57 -11.64
C MET A 44 -2.69 0.52 -11.16
N GLN A 45 -2.73 -0.68 -11.74
CA GLN A 45 -3.56 -1.73 -11.19
C GLN A 45 -3.11 -2.06 -9.78
N PRO A 46 -4.01 -2.02 -8.78
CA PRO A 46 -3.67 -2.40 -7.42
C PRO A 46 -3.13 -3.83 -7.46
N LYS A 47 -1.93 -4.02 -6.91
CA LYS A 47 -1.36 -5.36 -6.79
C LYS A 47 -2.38 -6.22 -6.02
N PRO A 48 -2.65 -7.45 -6.46
CA PRO A 48 -3.55 -8.33 -5.73
C PRO A 48 -3.06 -8.42 -4.28
N ASN A 49 -3.99 -8.28 -3.34
CA ASN A 49 -3.70 -8.40 -1.91
C ASN A 49 -3.35 -9.87 -1.62
N ASN A 50 -2.05 -10.17 -1.58
CA ASN A 50 -1.53 -11.51 -1.32
C ASN A 50 -1.50 -11.85 0.18
N GLN A 51 -2.21 -11.09 0.99
CA GLN A 51 -2.30 -11.35 2.42
C GLN A 51 -3.11 -12.62 2.68
N PRO A 52 -2.67 -13.50 3.59
CA PRO A 52 -3.46 -14.65 4.01
C PRO A 52 -4.83 -14.20 4.57
N VAL A 53 -5.83 -15.05 4.46
CA VAL A 53 -7.15 -14.78 5.03
C VAL A 53 -7.04 -14.66 6.56
N HIS A 54 -7.77 -13.71 7.15
CA HIS A 54 -7.84 -13.57 8.61
C HIS A 54 -8.42 -14.83 9.26
N SER A 55 -7.77 -15.30 10.31
CA SER A 55 -8.31 -16.35 11.17
C SER A 55 -9.56 -15.87 11.90
N ILE A 56 -10.35 -16.79 12.41
CA ILE A 56 -11.55 -16.44 13.22
C ILE A 56 -11.16 -15.61 14.45
N ARG A 57 -10.03 -15.96 15.09
CA ARG A 57 -9.53 -15.23 16.27
C ARG A 57 -9.08 -13.81 15.92
N GLU A 58 -8.44 -13.62 14.77
CA GLU A 58 -8.05 -12.29 14.29
C GLU A 58 -9.29 -11.42 14.04
N LYS A 59 -10.30 -11.96 13.34
CA LYS A 59 -11.55 -11.23 13.06
C LYS A 59 -12.26 -10.80 14.31
N GLN A 60 -12.36 -11.68 15.31
CA GLN A 60 -12.97 -11.36 16.58
C GLN A 60 -12.18 -10.28 17.32
N PHE A 61 -10.86 -10.43 17.38
CA PHE A 61 -9.99 -9.46 18.04
C PHE A 61 -10.05 -8.07 17.39
N PHE A 62 -10.09 -8.01 16.05
CA PHE A 62 -10.23 -6.74 15.34
C PHE A 62 -11.58 -6.07 15.64
N SER A 63 -12.66 -6.85 15.58
CA SER A 63 -13.99 -6.34 15.92
C SER A 63 -14.10 -5.84 17.37
N ASP A 64 -13.43 -6.54 18.32
CA ASP A 64 -13.39 -6.12 19.72
C ASP A 64 -12.61 -4.81 19.92
N LEU A 65 -11.63 -4.54 19.06
CA LEU A 65 -10.84 -3.30 19.08
C LEU A 65 -11.56 -2.14 18.42
N GLU A 66 -12.20 -2.37 17.27
CA GLU A 66 -13.00 -1.37 16.56
C GLU A 66 -14.22 -0.91 17.37
N GLY A 67 -14.68 -1.73 18.31
CA GLY A 67 -15.74 -1.35 19.25
C GLY A 67 -15.30 -0.42 20.37
N LYS A 68 -14.02 -0.08 20.49
CA LYS A 68 -13.53 0.87 21.50
C LYS A 68 -13.74 2.29 21.02
N GLU A 69 -14.11 3.16 21.95
CA GLU A 69 -14.29 4.59 21.67
C GLU A 69 -13.01 5.23 21.13
N GLY A 70 -13.12 5.95 20.01
CA GLY A 70 -12.02 6.64 19.34
C GLY A 70 -11.09 5.74 18.51
N TRP A 71 -11.43 4.46 18.29
CA TRP A 71 -10.69 3.52 17.46
C TRP A 71 -11.52 3.19 16.23
N THR A 72 -11.07 3.58 15.05
CA THR A 72 -11.86 3.55 13.79
C THR A 72 -11.57 2.37 12.90
N GLY A 73 -10.41 1.76 13.03
CA GLY A 73 -10.03 0.61 12.22
C GLY A 73 -8.91 -0.21 12.81
N ALA A 74 -8.91 -1.49 12.44
CA ALA A 74 -7.82 -2.41 12.75
C ALA A 74 -7.51 -3.26 11.53
N ASP A 75 -6.24 -3.31 11.15
CA ASP A 75 -5.78 -4.10 10.01
C ASP A 75 -4.42 -4.75 10.33
N ARG A 76 -4.02 -5.67 9.49
CA ARG A 76 -2.73 -6.32 9.60
C ARG A 76 -2.02 -6.47 8.25
N TYR A 77 -0.70 -6.51 8.34
CA TYR A 77 0.15 -6.82 7.22
C TYR A 77 1.21 -7.86 7.61
N ILE A 78 1.28 -8.95 6.86
CA ILE A 78 2.29 -10.01 7.04
C ILE A 78 3.31 -9.88 5.91
N TYR A 79 4.59 -10.03 6.24
CA TYR A 79 5.68 -10.06 5.25
C TYR A 79 6.77 -11.05 5.68
N ASN A 80 7.41 -11.65 4.69
CA ASN A 80 8.51 -12.54 4.96
C ASN A 80 9.77 -11.77 5.36
N VAL A 81 10.56 -12.36 6.25
CA VAL A 81 11.82 -11.79 6.72
C VAL A 81 12.96 -12.79 6.49
N ASP A 82 14.17 -12.28 6.34
CA ASP A 82 15.39 -13.07 6.32
C ASP A 82 15.79 -13.54 7.74
N LYS A 83 16.96 -14.16 7.85
CA LYS A 83 17.48 -14.63 9.15
C LYS A 83 17.86 -13.48 10.09
N GLU A 84 18.07 -12.29 9.55
CA GLU A 84 18.41 -11.06 10.27
C GLU A 84 17.17 -10.24 10.63
N GLY A 85 15.98 -10.70 10.25
CA GLY A 85 14.70 -10.02 10.50
C GLY A 85 14.40 -8.85 9.55
N LYS A 86 15.16 -8.72 8.44
CA LYS A 86 14.90 -7.71 7.41
C LYS A 86 13.79 -8.18 6.48
N SER A 87 12.93 -7.24 6.07
CA SER A 87 11.84 -7.51 5.13
C SER A 87 12.37 -8.03 3.78
N LEU A 88 11.79 -9.14 3.34
CA LEU A 88 12.00 -9.67 2.01
C LEU A 88 10.91 -9.16 1.09
N PHE A 89 11.31 -8.45 0.03
CA PHE A 89 10.38 -8.02 -1.00
C PHE A 89 9.96 -9.22 -1.85
N GLN A 90 8.80 -9.82 -1.56
CA GLN A 90 8.28 -10.98 -2.26
C GLN A 90 6.85 -10.71 -2.76
N ASN A 91 6.58 -11.19 -3.97
CA ASN A 91 5.24 -11.08 -4.57
C ASN A 91 4.22 -12.02 -3.89
N GLN A 92 4.67 -12.96 -3.07
CA GLN A 92 3.84 -13.96 -2.42
C GLN A 92 4.33 -14.22 -1.00
N ILE A 93 3.43 -14.06 -0.03
CA ILE A 93 3.71 -14.33 1.38
C ILE A 93 3.68 -15.83 1.63
N ARG A 94 4.70 -16.33 2.31
CA ARG A 94 4.87 -17.75 2.63
C ARG A 94 4.98 -17.94 4.15
N LEU A 95 3.91 -18.48 4.76
CA LEU A 95 3.86 -18.75 6.20
C LEU A 95 4.74 -19.92 6.64
N ASP A 96 5.24 -20.74 5.71
CA ASP A 96 6.23 -21.78 5.95
C ASP A 96 7.67 -21.23 6.08
N LYS A 97 7.88 -19.95 5.75
CA LYS A 97 9.14 -19.22 5.95
C LYS A 97 9.02 -18.26 7.13
N ASN A 98 10.15 -17.71 7.57
CA ASN A 98 10.15 -16.67 8.60
C ASN A 98 9.34 -15.45 8.15
N TYR A 99 8.50 -14.95 9.04
CA TYR A 99 7.64 -13.82 8.77
C TYR A 99 7.51 -12.90 9.97
N ALA A 100 7.17 -11.66 9.67
CA ALA A 100 6.77 -10.64 10.62
C ALA A 100 5.28 -10.35 10.47
N TYR A 101 4.65 -9.96 11.57
CA TYR A 101 3.25 -9.59 11.68
C TYR A 101 3.15 -8.15 12.13
N THR A 102 2.69 -7.26 11.27
CA THR A 102 2.40 -5.86 11.61
C THR A 102 0.91 -5.72 11.86
N PHE A 103 0.55 -5.17 12.98
CA PHE A 103 -0.82 -4.85 13.37
C PHE A 103 -0.97 -3.35 13.48
N THR A 104 -1.90 -2.78 12.71
CA THR A 104 -2.16 -1.35 12.66
C THR A 104 -3.54 -1.05 13.24
N ILE A 105 -3.62 -0.02 14.05
CA ILE A 105 -4.83 0.51 14.66
C ILE A 105 -4.95 1.95 14.24
N GLU A 106 -6.08 2.30 13.66
CA GLU A 106 -6.42 3.66 13.28
C GLU A 106 -7.17 4.33 14.42
N ILE A 107 -6.73 5.54 14.80
CA ILE A 107 -7.31 6.37 15.85
C ILE A 107 -8.05 7.53 15.21
N GLU A 108 -9.24 7.82 15.72
CA GLU A 108 -10.14 8.82 15.15
C GLU A 108 -9.62 10.25 15.28
N ASP A 109 -9.05 10.58 16.43
CA ASP A 109 -8.68 11.96 16.75
C ASP A 109 -7.39 12.09 17.55
N SER A 110 -6.83 13.31 17.58
CA SER A 110 -5.60 13.63 18.27
C SER A 110 -5.70 13.42 19.79
N SER A 111 -6.83 13.74 20.40
CA SER A 111 -6.98 13.64 21.86
C SER A 111 -6.90 12.19 22.33
N THR A 112 -7.53 11.28 21.62
CA THR A 112 -7.45 9.84 21.84
C THR A 112 -6.01 9.34 21.59
N PHE A 113 -5.37 9.76 20.48
CA PHE A 113 -4.00 9.35 20.16
C PHE A 113 -2.98 9.78 21.21
N TYR A 114 -3.06 11.01 21.69
CA TYR A 114 -2.12 11.51 22.70
C TYR A 114 -2.44 11.04 24.12
N SER A 115 -3.67 10.62 24.39
CA SER A 115 -4.09 10.05 25.68
C SER A 115 -3.96 8.53 25.78
N LEU A 116 -3.42 7.86 24.74
CA LEU A 116 -3.20 6.41 24.78
C LEU A 116 -2.44 6.00 26.07
N PRO A 117 -2.93 4.95 26.78
CA PRO A 117 -2.27 4.48 27.98
C PRO A 117 -0.80 4.14 27.76
N ALA A 118 0.04 4.42 28.75
CA ALA A 118 1.44 4.00 28.68
C ALA A 118 1.50 2.48 28.49
N ASN A 119 2.32 2.04 27.53
CA ASN A 119 2.52 0.62 27.18
C ASN A 119 1.27 -0.11 26.65
N VAL A 120 0.30 0.61 26.07
CA VAL A 120 -0.85 -0.01 25.41
C VAL A 120 -0.41 -0.97 24.31
N GLU A 121 0.66 -0.61 23.59
CA GLU A 121 1.28 -1.43 22.57
C GLU A 121 1.81 -2.76 23.12
N ASP A 122 2.34 -2.80 24.34
CA ASP A 122 2.83 -4.02 25.01
C ASP A 122 1.66 -4.95 25.32
N THR A 123 0.55 -4.40 25.81
CA THR A 123 -0.68 -5.16 26.10
C THR A 123 -1.24 -5.82 24.85
N ILE A 124 -1.30 -5.06 23.73
CA ILE A 124 -1.78 -5.57 22.45
C ILE A 124 -0.84 -6.63 21.88
N ALA A 125 0.47 -6.37 21.88
CA ALA A 125 1.46 -7.32 21.37
C ALA A 125 1.44 -8.65 22.14
N LEU A 126 1.32 -8.59 23.48
CA LEU A 126 1.18 -9.77 24.34
C LEU A 126 -0.11 -10.51 24.09
N HIS A 127 -1.23 -9.80 23.90
CA HIS A 127 -2.51 -10.41 23.58
C HIS A 127 -2.48 -11.11 22.22
N LEU A 128 -1.97 -10.42 21.18
CA LEU A 128 -1.75 -11.00 19.85
C LEU A 128 -0.93 -12.29 19.94
N TYR A 129 0.22 -12.24 20.60
CA TYR A 129 1.13 -13.38 20.69
C TYR A 129 0.55 -14.56 21.46
N ASN A 130 -0.18 -14.31 22.55
CA ASN A 130 -0.66 -15.39 23.44
C ASN A 130 -1.99 -16.00 23.00
N TYR A 131 -2.91 -15.21 22.40
CA TYR A 131 -4.31 -15.60 22.23
C TYR A 131 -4.80 -15.56 20.78
N VAL A 132 -4.27 -14.65 19.98
CA VAL A 132 -4.78 -14.42 18.61
C VAL A 132 -4.00 -15.21 17.58
N LEU A 133 -2.67 -15.07 17.60
CA LEU A 133 -1.80 -15.72 16.63
C LEU A 133 -1.51 -17.16 17.02
N GLU A 134 -1.41 -18.01 16.01
CA GLU A 134 -0.83 -19.32 16.22
C GLU A 134 0.67 -19.18 16.55
N LYS A 135 1.12 -19.87 17.59
CA LYS A 135 2.53 -19.84 18.02
C LYS A 135 3.41 -20.59 17.01
N SER A 136 3.48 -20.05 15.79
CA SER A 136 4.33 -20.58 14.74
C SER A 136 5.80 -20.32 15.05
N PRO A 137 6.68 -21.33 14.93
CA PRO A 137 8.13 -21.12 15.06
C PRO A 137 8.69 -20.20 13.94
N LYS A 138 7.89 -19.91 12.92
CA LYS A 138 8.26 -19.02 11.80
C LYS A 138 7.92 -17.57 12.05
N LEU A 139 7.07 -17.26 13.02
CA LEU A 139 6.80 -15.89 13.46
C LEU A 139 8.02 -15.36 14.24
N GLN A 140 8.69 -14.36 13.67
CA GLN A 140 9.92 -13.78 14.22
C GLN A 140 9.71 -12.45 14.90
N LYS A 141 8.76 -11.66 14.39
CA LYS A 141 8.55 -10.28 14.83
C LYS A 141 7.05 -9.95 14.85
N ILE A 142 6.65 -9.17 15.86
CA ILE A 142 5.37 -8.48 15.91
C ILE A 142 5.64 -6.98 15.94
N VAL A 143 4.93 -6.24 15.11
CA VAL A 143 4.98 -4.77 15.09
C VAL A 143 3.57 -4.27 15.38
N VAL A 144 3.42 -3.39 16.37
CA VAL A 144 2.16 -2.73 16.69
C VAL A 144 2.30 -1.27 16.30
N VAL A 145 1.37 -0.81 15.48
CA VAL A 145 1.32 0.57 14.98
C VAL A 145 -0.02 1.19 15.38
N PHE A 146 0.03 2.35 16.01
CA PHE A 146 -1.12 3.23 16.12
C PHE A 146 -0.92 4.37 15.14
N SER A 147 -1.91 4.66 14.35
CA SER A 147 -1.88 5.76 13.37
C SER A 147 -3.05 6.70 13.58
N TYR A 148 -2.78 7.99 13.40
CA TYR A 148 -3.77 9.05 13.42
C TYR A 148 -3.45 10.00 12.26
N GLU A 149 -4.48 10.41 11.52
CA GLU A 149 -4.34 11.36 10.43
C GLU A 149 -4.96 12.70 10.79
N GLU A 150 -4.14 13.74 10.90
CA GLU A 150 -4.58 15.11 11.15
C GLU A 150 -4.88 15.78 9.82
N ILE A 151 -6.14 16.20 9.63
CA ILE A 151 -6.57 16.94 8.43
C ILE A 151 -6.23 18.41 8.63
N LEU A 152 -5.21 18.90 7.92
CA LEU A 152 -4.78 20.30 7.99
C LEU A 152 -5.65 21.22 7.13
N ASN A 153 -6.09 20.75 5.96
CA ASN A 153 -7.01 21.43 5.06
C ASN A 153 -7.54 20.45 3.99
N GLU A 154 -8.38 20.94 3.05
CA GLU A 154 -9.00 20.11 1.99
C GLU A 154 -8.00 19.34 1.09
N ARG A 155 -6.71 19.69 1.10
CA ARG A 155 -5.67 19.13 0.21
C ARG A 155 -4.45 18.58 0.94
N ALA A 156 -4.40 18.67 2.26
CA ALA A 156 -3.24 18.26 3.04
C ALA A 156 -3.65 17.62 4.35
N SER A 157 -3.01 16.49 4.67
CA SER A 157 -3.08 15.82 5.95
C SER A 157 -1.68 15.51 6.47
N MET A 158 -1.56 15.32 7.79
CA MET A 158 -0.33 14.92 8.44
C MET A 158 -0.59 13.62 9.20
N GLY A 159 0.22 12.62 8.91
CA GLY A 159 0.16 11.33 9.61
C GLY A 159 0.99 11.37 10.89
N HIS A 160 0.42 10.89 11.98
CA HIS A 160 1.11 10.65 13.26
C HIS A 160 1.14 9.16 13.55
N GLY A 161 2.24 8.67 14.10
CA GLY A 161 2.42 7.25 14.34
C GLY A 161 3.09 6.94 15.67
N LEU A 162 2.62 5.88 16.34
CA LEU A 162 3.30 5.23 17.43
C LEU A 162 3.59 3.79 17.01
N THR A 163 4.85 3.45 16.83
CA THR A 163 5.29 2.13 16.41
C THR A 163 6.10 1.44 17.50
N ALA A 164 5.74 0.21 17.83
CA ALA A 164 6.50 -0.64 18.74
C ALA A 164 6.82 -1.98 18.07
N GLU A 165 8.09 -2.36 18.12
CA GLU A 165 8.60 -3.60 17.53
C GLU A 165 8.98 -4.60 18.62
N TYR A 166 8.58 -5.84 18.42
CA TYR A 166 8.83 -6.97 19.32
C TYR A 166 9.43 -8.13 18.54
N GLU A 167 10.50 -8.70 19.08
CA GLU A 167 11.11 -9.92 18.56
C GLU A 167 10.70 -11.12 19.41
N ILE A 168 10.51 -12.26 18.78
CA ILE A 168 10.22 -13.52 19.47
C ILE A 168 11.53 -14.27 19.70
N ARG A 169 12.00 -14.29 20.96
CA ARG A 169 13.18 -15.03 21.40
C ARG A 169 12.76 -16.25 22.19
N GLY A 170 12.85 -17.43 21.55
CA GLY A 170 12.33 -18.66 22.14
C GLY A 170 10.80 -18.61 22.27
N LYS A 171 10.30 -18.53 23.52
CA LYS A 171 8.85 -18.43 23.82
C LYS A 171 8.47 -17.08 24.45
N LYS A 172 9.35 -16.10 24.38
CA LYS A 172 9.17 -14.77 24.99
C LYS A 172 9.13 -13.69 23.93
N LEU A 173 8.25 -12.73 24.14
CA LEU A 173 8.17 -11.49 23.38
C LEU A 173 9.10 -10.46 24.01
N VAL A 174 10.05 -9.93 23.25
CA VAL A 174 11.06 -8.96 23.72
C VAL A 174 10.87 -7.67 22.92
N LYS A 175 10.59 -6.56 23.61
CA LYS A 175 10.48 -5.24 22.99
C LYS A 175 11.84 -4.77 22.50
N LEU A 176 11.95 -4.42 21.21
CA LEU A 176 13.17 -3.94 20.59
C LEU A 176 13.20 -2.42 20.51
N LYS A 177 12.11 -1.83 20.05
CA LYS A 177 12.07 -0.41 19.72
C LYS A 177 10.66 0.15 19.94
N ARG A 178 10.62 1.44 20.32
CA ARG A 178 9.41 2.27 20.36
C ARG A 178 9.72 3.61 19.72
N VAL A 179 8.94 4.02 18.74
CA VAL A 179 9.07 5.31 18.05
C VAL A 179 7.71 5.97 18.06
N LYS A 180 7.68 7.27 18.36
CA LYS A 180 6.50 8.13 18.20
C LYS A 180 6.91 9.25 17.24
N GLU A 181 6.21 9.35 16.10
CA GLU A 181 6.42 10.36 15.05
C GLU A 181 5.23 11.30 14.98
#